data_6a96d3813bc2dccad4e95c01f7d65072
#
_entry.id   6a96d3813bc2dccad4e95c01f7d65072
#
_cell.length_a   1.000
_cell.length_b   1.000
_cell.length_c   1.000
_cell.angle_alpha   90.00
_cell.angle_beta   90.00
_cell.angle_gamma   90.00
#
_symmetry.space_group_name_H-M   'P 1'
#
loop_
_entity.id
_entity.type
_entity.pdbx_description
1 polymer ?
#
loop_
_entity_poly.entity_id
_entity_poly.type
_entity_poly.pdbx_seq_one_letter_code
_entity_poly.pdbx_strand_id
1 'polypeptide(L)'
;MKKRHLQFFLCLGLAGAVAGCASPQSKYFKDSESDANIYVTPGSAKAIRKVAIMPFKAPTELIGSSVSDMMVTELLHVERYELVERSQMAQVLNESELSLAGLSTAKAVEIGNMLGADGVIIGTVDEYGAVAQRGRSYPVVGLSARLIDCASGKVVWSVDMAERAEKADVTLPQHARRVVHSMVGALYAELKKSRQR
;
A
#
# COMPACT_ATOMS: atom_id res chain seq x y z
N MET A 1 44.64 -62.62 25.47
CA MET A 1 43.29 -62.16 25.90
C MET A 1 43.24 -60.66 25.85
N LYS A 2 42.68 -60.06 24.75
CA LYS A 2 42.61 -58.59 24.52
C LYS A 2 41.17 -58.15 24.60
N LYS A 3 40.86 -57.30 25.58
CA LYS A 3 39.56 -56.62 25.71
C LYS A 3 39.55 -55.41 24.77
N ARG A 4 38.60 -55.37 23.84
CA ARG A 4 38.35 -54.21 22.92
C ARG A 4 37.25 -53.35 23.57
N HIS A 5 37.62 -52.12 23.95
CA HIS A 5 36.66 -51.10 24.36
C HIS A 5 36.00 -50.49 23.13
N LEU A 6 34.67 -50.62 23.07
CA LEU A 6 33.82 -50.00 22.06
C LEU A 6 33.37 -48.62 22.60
N GLN A 7 33.93 -47.53 22.04
CA GLN A 7 33.49 -46.17 22.36
C GLN A 7 32.27 -45.83 21.51
N PHE A 8 31.14 -45.65 22.17
CA PHE A 8 29.94 -45.07 21.60
C PHE A 8 30.10 -43.55 21.47
N PHE A 9 30.25 -43.02 20.26
CA PHE A 9 30.12 -41.56 19.98
C PHE A 9 28.65 -41.22 19.95
N LEU A 10 28.18 -40.50 20.95
CA LEU A 10 26.85 -39.91 21.00
C LEU A 10 26.89 -38.57 20.21
N CYS A 11 26.48 -38.56 18.94
CA CYS A 11 26.26 -37.34 18.20
C CYS A 11 25.00 -36.64 18.71
N LEU A 12 25.19 -35.62 19.57
CA LEU A 12 24.13 -34.72 19.99
C LEU A 12 23.84 -33.74 18.86
N GLY A 13 22.82 -34.02 18.04
CA GLY A 13 22.32 -33.14 16.99
C GLY A 13 21.64 -31.93 17.63
N LEU A 14 22.32 -30.78 17.59
CA LEU A 14 21.76 -29.49 17.97
C LEU A 14 20.80 -29.02 16.86
N ALA A 15 19.51 -29.34 17.01
CA ALA A 15 18.46 -28.77 16.13
C ALA A 15 18.30 -27.28 16.49
N GLY A 16 18.97 -26.42 15.75
CA GLY A 16 18.79 -24.98 15.84
C GLY A 16 17.38 -24.60 15.37
N ALA A 17 16.50 -24.30 16.31
CA ALA A 17 15.23 -23.68 16.02
C ALA A 17 15.48 -22.27 15.45
N VAL A 18 15.42 -22.10 14.15
CA VAL A 18 15.36 -20.79 13.49
C VAL A 18 14.00 -20.20 13.83
N ALA A 19 13.92 -19.49 14.96
CA ALA A 19 12.81 -18.60 15.24
C ALA A 19 12.83 -17.48 14.17
N GLY A 20 12.03 -17.62 13.13
CA GLY A 20 11.85 -16.60 12.12
C GLY A 20 11.28 -15.35 12.78
N CYS A 21 12.11 -14.35 13.05
CA CYS A 21 11.67 -13.05 13.51
C CYS A 21 10.79 -12.45 12.41
N ALA A 22 9.46 -12.45 12.59
CA ALA A 22 8.55 -11.71 11.74
C ALA A 22 8.92 -10.24 11.79
N SER A 23 9.08 -9.60 10.63
CA SER A 23 9.38 -8.17 10.56
C SER A 23 8.25 -7.35 11.19
N PRO A 24 8.53 -6.16 11.76
CA PRO A 24 7.50 -5.28 12.33
C PRO A 24 6.33 -5.04 11.37
N GLN A 25 6.63 -4.85 10.07
CA GLN A 25 5.63 -4.64 9.02
C GLN A 25 4.68 -5.83 8.88
N SER A 26 5.20 -7.08 8.99
CA SER A 26 4.37 -8.28 8.87
C SER A 26 3.40 -8.45 10.04
N LYS A 27 3.72 -7.85 11.20
CA LYS A 27 2.82 -7.81 12.37
C LYS A 27 1.73 -6.76 12.20
N TYR A 28 2.08 -5.60 11.63
CA TYR A 28 1.13 -4.51 11.39
C TYR A 28 0.00 -4.91 10.44
N PHE A 29 0.32 -5.68 9.38
CA PHE A 29 -0.65 -6.12 8.37
C PHE A 29 -1.19 -7.55 8.60
N LYS A 30 -1.02 -8.13 9.78
CA LYS A 30 -1.36 -9.54 10.05
C LYS A 30 -2.83 -9.86 9.84
N ASP A 31 -3.71 -8.93 10.14
CA ASP A 31 -5.17 -9.13 10.11
C ASP A 31 -5.83 -8.51 8.86
N SER A 32 -5.03 -8.14 7.85
CA SER A 32 -5.55 -7.62 6.59
C SER A 32 -5.94 -8.75 5.63
N GLU A 33 -6.96 -9.55 5.98
CA GLU A 33 -7.68 -10.33 4.97
C GLU A 33 -8.42 -9.35 4.06
N SER A 34 -8.11 -9.35 2.77
CA SER A 34 -8.74 -8.43 1.84
C SER A 34 -9.01 -9.07 0.49
N ASP A 35 -10.17 -8.74 -0.08
CA ASP A 35 -10.54 -9.05 -1.46
C ASP A 35 -9.94 -8.05 -2.46
N ALA A 36 -8.81 -7.42 -2.12
CA ALA A 36 -8.15 -6.48 -2.99
C ALA A 36 -7.66 -7.17 -4.28
N ASN A 37 -7.99 -6.60 -5.42
CA ASN A 37 -7.45 -6.99 -6.70
C ASN A 37 -6.10 -6.29 -6.91
N ILE A 38 -5.03 -7.06 -7.13
CA ILE A 38 -3.66 -6.54 -7.17
C ILE A 38 -2.93 -7.05 -8.40
N TYR A 39 -2.26 -6.13 -9.07
CA TYR A 39 -1.32 -6.43 -10.12
C TYR A 39 0.05 -5.81 -9.81
N VAL A 40 1.11 -6.58 -9.92
CA VAL A 40 2.50 -6.11 -9.80
C VAL A 40 3.26 -6.50 -11.06
N THR A 41 3.82 -5.51 -11.75
CA THR A 41 4.66 -5.74 -12.92
C THR A 41 5.97 -6.42 -12.50
N PRO A 42 6.30 -7.60 -13.05
CA PRO A 42 7.50 -8.33 -12.68
C PRO A 42 8.77 -7.49 -12.84
N GLY A 43 9.61 -7.43 -11.80
CA GLY A 43 10.90 -6.75 -11.82
C GLY A 43 10.85 -5.22 -11.69
N SER A 44 9.74 -4.56 -12.00
CA SER A 44 9.64 -3.08 -12.03
C SER A 44 9.69 -2.44 -10.64
N ALA A 45 9.15 -3.12 -9.64
CA ALA A 45 9.03 -2.59 -8.29
C ALA A 45 10.38 -2.40 -7.55
N LYS A 46 11.48 -2.97 -8.04
CA LYS A 46 12.80 -2.91 -7.38
C LYS A 46 13.50 -1.55 -7.55
N ALA A 47 13.25 -0.85 -8.64
CA ALA A 47 13.91 0.40 -9.01
C ALA A 47 13.34 1.64 -8.30
N ILE A 48 12.08 1.58 -7.86
CA ILE A 48 11.37 2.74 -7.28
C ILE A 48 11.67 2.85 -5.80
N ARG A 49 12.20 4.01 -5.37
CA ARG A 49 12.50 4.34 -3.98
C ARG A 49 11.75 5.58 -3.51
N LYS A 50 11.90 6.72 -4.21
CA LYS A 50 11.27 7.97 -3.86
C LYS A 50 9.93 8.10 -4.61
N VAL A 51 8.83 8.30 -3.87
CA VAL A 51 7.47 8.27 -4.41
C VAL A 51 6.68 9.49 -3.97
N ALA A 52 6.03 10.16 -4.93
CA ALA A 52 5.05 11.20 -4.65
C ALA A 52 3.63 10.60 -4.72
N ILE A 53 2.77 10.99 -3.79
CA ILE A 53 1.37 10.57 -3.77
C ILE A 53 0.50 11.77 -4.11
N MET A 54 -0.17 11.71 -5.26
CA MET A 54 -1.06 12.78 -5.70
C MET A 54 -2.39 12.72 -4.95
N PRO A 55 -3.10 13.85 -4.79
CA PRO A 55 -4.48 13.84 -4.33
C PRO A 55 -5.33 12.90 -5.19
N PHE A 56 -6.14 12.06 -4.55
CA PHE A 56 -6.98 11.10 -5.27
C PHE A 56 -8.15 11.83 -5.94
N LYS A 57 -8.50 11.37 -7.13
CA LYS A 57 -9.76 11.78 -7.76
C LYS A 57 -10.92 11.30 -6.89
N ALA A 58 -11.83 12.19 -6.50
CA ALA A 58 -12.93 11.90 -5.60
C ALA A 58 -14.14 12.81 -5.90
N PRO A 59 -15.34 12.54 -5.33
CA PRO A 59 -16.49 13.41 -5.43
C PRO A 59 -16.24 14.84 -4.92
N THR A 60 -15.35 14.99 -3.94
CA THR A 60 -14.87 16.29 -3.45
C THR A 60 -13.35 16.24 -3.25
N GLU A 61 -12.70 17.40 -3.39
CA GLU A 61 -11.26 17.53 -3.15
C GLU A 61 -10.86 17.12 -1.72
N LEU A 62 -11.68 17.47 -0.73
CA LEU A 62 -11.46 17.11 0.66
C LEU A 62 -11.41 15.58 0.87
N ILE A 63 -12.31 14.83 0.23
CA ILE A 63 -12.31 13.37 0.29
C ILE A 63 -11.04 12.82 -0.36
N GLY A 64 -10.70 13.31 -1.55
CA GLY A 64 -9.51 12.88 -2.27
C GLY A 64 -8.22 13.11 -1.49
N SER A 65 -8.06 14.30 -0.91
CA SER A 65 -6.93 14.64 -0.04
C SER A 65 -6.88 13.76 1.21
N SER A 66 -8.03 13.60 1.89
CA SER A 66 -8.10 12.77 3.10
C SER A 66 -7.71 11.31 2.84
N VAL A 67 -8.19 10.72 1.73
CA VAL A 67 -7.86 9.34 1.38
C VAL A 67 -6.38 9.20 0.97
N SER A 68 -5.83 10.18 0.22
CA SER A 68 -4.40 10.17 -0.10
C SER A 68 -3.52 10.28 1.15
N ASP A 69 -3.92 11.07 2.17
CA ASP A 69 -3.20 11.18 3.44
C ASP A 69 -3.29 9.87 4.26
N MET A 70 -4.43 9.16 4.21
CA MET A 70 -4.52 7.80 4.76
C MET A 70 -3.56 6.84 4.04
N MET A 71 -3.48 6.92 2.72
CA MET A 71 -2.54 6.11 1.92
C MET A 71 -1.07 6.40 2.28
N VAL A 72 -0.70 7.67 2.46
CA VAL A 72 0.63 8.08 2.96
C VAL A 72 0.93 7.37 4.27
N THR A 73 0.02 7.46 5.25
CA THR A 73 0.21 6.87 6.57
C THR A 73 0.43 5.36 6.49
N GLU A 74 -0.38 4.64 5.71
CA GLU A 74 -0.25 3.18 5.57
C GLU A 74 1.04 2.79 4.83
N LEU A 75 1.44 3.54 3.79
CA LEU A 75 2.67 3.27 3.05
C LEU A 75 3.95 3.55 3.86
N LEU A 76 3.91 4.45 4.85
CA LEU A 76 5.01 4.62 5.80
C LEU A 76 5.28 3.33 6.60
N HIS A 77 4.25 2.58 6.96
CA HIS A 77 4.41 1.28 7.65
C HIS A 77 4.99 0.17 6.75
N VAL A 78 4.95 0.34 5.44
CA VAL A 78 5.58 -0.58 4.48
C VAL A 78 7.11 -0.44 4.51
N GLU A 79 7.65 0.74 4.89
CA GLU A 79 9.08 1.07 4.97
C GLU A 79 9.86 0.75 3.67
N ARG A 80 9.15 0.82 2.54
CA ARG A 80 9.72 0.52 1.24
C ARG A 80 10.07 1.77 0.46
N TYR A 81 9.26 2.82 0.64
CA TYR A 81 9.33 4.05 -0.12
C TYR A 81 9.74 5.21 0.76
N GLU A 82 10.55 6.09 0.19
CA GLU A 82 10.73 7.45 0.67
C GLU A 82 9.60 8.30 0.09
N LEU A 83 8.69 8.79 0.94
CA LEU A 83 7.54 9.54 0.49
C LEU A 83 7.86 11.03 0.41
N VAL A 84 7.47 11.66 -0.71
CA VAL A 84 7.58 13.11 -0.89
C VAL A 84 6.53 13.81 -0.02
N GLU A 85 6.99 14.72 0.82
CA GLU A 85 6.13 15.52 1.68
C GLU A 85 5.23 16.47 0.89
N ARG A 86 3.97 16.63 1.33
CA ARG A 86 2.99 17.52 0.68
C ARG A 86 3.49 18.98 0.62
N SER A 87 4.24 19.42 1.62
CA SER A 87 4.87 20.75 1.65
C SER A 87 5.87 20.95 0.51
N GLN A 88 6.62 19.92 0.11
CA GLN A 88 7.51 19.95 -1.04
C GLN A 88 6.71 20.03 -2.36
N MET A 89 5.59 19.32 -2.44
CA MET A 89 4.69 19.43 -3.60
C MET A 89 4.14 20.85 -3.75
N ALA A 90 3.71 21.48 -2.64
CA ALA A 90 3.20 22.85 -2.63
C ALA A 90 4.23 23.92 -3.06
N GLN A 91 5.54 23.66 -2.93
CA GLN A 91 6.59 24.55 -3.41
C GLN A 91 6.81 24.49 -4.92
N VAL A 92 6.48 23.36 -5.53
CA VAL A 92 6.73 23.10 -6.96
C VAL A 92 5.44 23.32 -7.78
N LEU A 93 4.28 23.10 -7.17
CA LEU A 93 2.97 23.17 -7.82
C LEU A 93 2.20 24.39 -7.32
N ASN A 94 1.53 25.08 -8.22
CA ASN A 94 0.56 26.10 -7.82
C ASN A 94 -0.73 25.45 -7.26
N GLU A 95 -1.57 26.25 -6.57
CA GLU A 95 -2.80 25.74 -5.94
C GLU A 95 -3.74 25.04 -6.95
N SER A 96 -3.81 25.54 -8.19
CA SER A 96 -4.64 24.91 -9.21
C SER A 96 -4.09 23.55 -9.68
N GLU A 97 -2.78 23.36 -9.67
CA GLU A 97 -2.15 22.06 -9.98
C GLU A 97 -2.27 21.08 -8.83
N LEU A 98 -2.22 21.56 -7.57
CA LEU A 98 -2.45 20.74 -6.38
C LEU A 98 -3.92 20.27 -6.25
N SER A 99 -4.87 21.10 -6.72
CA SER A 99 -6.30 20.77 -6.66
C SER A 99 -6.78 19.93 -7.85
N LEU A 100 -5.93 19.61 -8.83
CA LEU A 100 -6.27 18.76 -9.96
C LEU A 100 -6.41 17.27 -9.51
N ALA A 101 -7.44 17.01 -8.73
CA ALA A 101 -7.90 15.65 -8.50
C ALA A 101 -8.27 15.00 -9.83
N GLY A 102 -7.59 13.92 -10.21
CA GLY A 102 -7.81 13.22 -11.48
C GLY A 102 -6.83 13.59 -12.58
N LEU A 103 -5.59 13.90 -12.22
CA LEU A 103 -4.48 14.08 -13.15
C LEU A 103 -4.39 12.94 -14.17
N SER A 104 -4.16 13.30 -15.43
CA SER A 104 -3.75 12.29 -16.41
C SER A 104 -2.40 11.65 -15.99
N THR A 105 -2.17 10.42 -16.40
CA THR A 105 -0.90 9.74 -16.13
C THR A 105 0.30 10.57 -16.58
N ALA A 106 0.22 11.21 -17.75
CA ALA A 106 1.30 12.04 -18.28
C ALA A 106 1.60 13.25 -17.39
N LYS A 107 0.57 13.94 -16.90
CA LYS A 107 0.76 15.10 -16.00
C LYS A 107 1.28 14.67 -14.62
N ALA A 108 0.82 13.55 -14.10
CA ALA A 108 1.34 13.00 -12.84
C ALA A 108 2.84 12.65 -12.94
N VAL A 109 3.26 12.05 -14.05
CA VAL A 109 4.68 11.75 -14.32
C VAL A 109 5.52 13.03 -14.43
N GLU A 110 5.01 14.06 -15.13
CA GLU A 110 5.67 15.38 -15.22
C GLU A 110 5.90 15.97 -13.82
N ILE A 111 4.87 15.99 -12.99
CA ILE A 111 4.96 16.46 -11.59
C ILE A 111 5.94 15.62 -10.79
N GLY A 112 5.91 14.29 -10.91
CA GLY A 112 6.84 13.39 -10.25
C GLY A 112 8.30 13.71 -10.59
N ASN A 113 8.59 13.95 -11.88
CA ASN A 113 9.91 14.35 -12.33
C ASN A 113 10.34 15.71 -11.74
N MET A 114 9.44 16.71 -11.67
CA MET A 114 9.73 18.01 -11.04
C MET A 114 10.04 17.88 -9.55
N LEU A 115 9.45 16.90 -8.85
CA LEU A 115 9.71 16.59 -7.44
C LEU A 115 10.95 15.69 -7.24
N GLY A 116 11.58 15.24 -8.31
CA GLY A 116 12.69 14.29 -8.26
C GLY A 116 12.26 12.94 -7.68
N ALA A 117 11.02 12.54 -7.93
CA ALA A 117 10.49 11.24 -7.52
C ALA A 117 10.77 10.18 -8.61
N ASP A 118 11.07 8.95 -8.19
CA ASP A 118 11.22 7.81 -9.11
C ASP A 118 9.86 7.34 -9.63
N GLY A 119 8.82 7.53 -8.82
CA GLY A 119 7.46 7.14 -9.16
C GLY A 119 6.39 8.02 -8.54
N VAL A 120 5.21 7.99 -9.13
CA VAL A 120 4.02 8.68 -8.63
C VAL A 120 2.88 7.72 -8.38
N ILE A 121 2.20 7.89 -7.26
CA ILE A 121 0.94 7.21 -6.98
C ILE A 121 -0.21 8.14 -7.33
N ILE A 122 -1.09 7.65 -8.18
CA ILE A 122 -2.38 8.27 -8.47
C ILE A 122 -3.49 7.30 -8.09
N GLY A 123 -4.63 7.82 -7.67
CA GLY A 123 -5.76 7.01 -7.25
C GLY A 123 -7.10 7.68 -7.48
N THR A 124 -8.14 6.88 -7.34
CA THR A 124 -9.54 7.32 -7.42
C THR A 124 -10.29 6.79 -6.22
N VAL A 125 -11.16 7.60 -5.67
CA VAL A 125 -12.20 7.19 -4.74
C VAL A 125 -13.44 6.93 -5.58
N ASP A 126 -13.66 5.65 -5.89
CA ASP A 126 -14.70 5.20 -6.81
C ASP A 126 -16.07 5.21 -6.12
N GLU A 127 -16.08 4.92 -4.80
CA GLU A 127 -17.28 4.96 -3.98
C GLU A 127 -16.93 5.52 -2.58
N TYR A 128 -17.74 6.47 -2.09
CA TYR A 128 -17.59 7.05 -0.75
C TYR A 128 -18.95 7.47 -0.24
N GLY A 129 -19.67 6.56 0.37
CA GLY A 129 -21.05 6.78 0.75
C GLY A 129 -21.57 5.74 1.73
N ALA A 130 -22.87 5.56 1.74
CA ALA A 130 -23.52 4.57 2.57
C ALA A 130 -24.72 3.94 1.84
N VAL A 131 -24.95 2.65 2.10
CA VAL A 131 -26.12 1.90 1.59
C VAL A 131 -27.08 1.60 2.72
N ALA A 132 -28.35 1.79 2.46
CA ALA A 132 -29.40 1.45 3.41
C ALA A 132 -29.75 -0.04 3.27
N GLN A 133 -29.73 -0.79 4.37
CA GLN A 133 -30.15 -2.16 4.43
C GLN A 133 -30.89 -2.45 5.73
N ARG A 134 -32.12 -2.97 5.64
CA ARG A 134 -32.98 -3.31 6.78
C ARG A 134 -33.12 -2.16 7.79
N GLY A 135 -33.33 -0.94 7.30
CA GLY A 135 -33.50 0.26 8.12
C GLY A 135 -32.24 0.80 8.78
N ARG A 136 -31.06 0.26 8.46
CA ARG A 136 -29.74 0.75 8.91
C ARG A 136 -28.90 1.21 7.72
N SER A 137 -28.00 2.16 7.97
CA SER A 137 -27.09 2.70 6.98
C SER A 137 -25.68 2.14 7.21
N TYR A 138 -25.09 1.55 6.16
CA TYR A 138 -23.76 0.94 6.22
C TYR A 138 -22.79 1.71 5.32
N PRO A 139 -21.64 2.19 5.82
CA PRO A 139 -20.62 2.80 5.00
C PRO A 139 -20.15 1.86 3.87
N VAL A 140 -19.93 2.44 2.70
CA VAL A 140 -19.32 1.77 1.55
C VAL A 140 -18.20 2.66 1.03
N VAL A 141 -17.04 2.04 0.79
CA VAL A 141 -15.86 2.72 0.24
C VAL A 141 -15.25 1.86 -0.84
N GLY A 142 -15.04 2.45 -2.01
CA GLY A 142 -14.34 1.86 -3.13
C GLY A 142 -13.15 2.74 -3.51
N LEU A 143 -11.97 2.14 -3.62
CA LEU A 143 -10.70 2.84 -3.88
C LEU A 143 -9.92 2.10 -4.96
N SER A 144 -9.26 2.86 -5.82
CA SER A 144 -8.23 2.34 -6.72
C SER A 144 -6.96 3.19 -6.63
N ALA A 145 -5.80 2.54 -6.73
CA ALA A 145 -4.51 3.22 -6.75
C ALA A 145 -3.52 2.49 -7.65
N ARG A 146 -2.59 3.25 -8.25
CA ARG A 146 -1.51 2.69 -9.06
C ARG A 146 -0.24 3.51 -8.91
N LEU A 147 0.89 2.82 -8.84
CA LEU A 147 2.22 3.41 -8.92
C LEU A 147 2.70 3.41 -10.36
N ILE A 148 3.16 4.54 -10.83
CA ILE A 148 3.69 4.77 -12.18
C ILE A 148 5.15 5.15 -12.05
N ASP A 149 6.01 4.49 -12.80
CA ASP A 149 7.42 4.81 -12.94
C ASP A 149 7.58 6.12 -13.74
N CYS A 150 8.24 7.12 -13.16
CA CYS A 150 8.43 8.43 -13.78
C CYS A 150 9.35 8.38 -15.01
N ALA A 151 10.29 7.44 -15.06
CA ALA A 151 11.23 7.32 -16.16
C ALA A 151 10.59 6.70 -17.42
N SER A 152 9.73 5.70 -17.23
CA SER A 152 9.14 4.92 -18.33
C SER A 152 7.66 5.22 -18.59
N GLY A 153 6.96 5.86 -17.64
CA GLY A 153 5.51 6.06 -17.68
C GLY A 153 4.69 4.76 -17.49
N LYS A 154 5.35 3.65 -17.15
CA LYS A 154 4.70 2.35 -17.01
C LYS A 154 4.15 2.14 -15.61
N VAL A 155 3.05 1.38 -15.51
CA VAL A 155 2.49 0.96 -14.23
C VAL A 155 3.42 -0.07 -13.59
N VAL A 156 3.83 0.20 -12.36
CA VAL A 156 4.65 -0.68 -11.52
C VAL A 156 3.76 -1.65 -10.76
N TRP A 157 2.71 -1.14 -10.15
CA TRP A 157 1.63 -1.92 -9.55
C TRP A 157 0.31 -1.16 -9.59
N SER A 158 -0.76 -1.91 -9.53
CA SER A 158 -2.14 -1.41 -9.39
C SER A 158 -2.84 -2.21 -8.32
N VAL A 159 -3.69 -1.56 -7.55
CA VAL A 159 -4.55 -2.18 -6.54
C VAL A 159 -5.90 -1.49 -6.52
N ASP A 160 -6.95 -2.26 -6.42
CA ASP A 160 -8.31 -1.78 -6.18
C ASP A 160 -9.03 -2.64 -5.16
N MET A 161 -9.95 -2.01 -4.43
CA MET A 161 -10.76 -2.65 -3.40
C MET A 161 -12.04 -1.85 -3.17
N ALA A 162 -13.16 -2.54 -3.03
CA ALA A 162 -14.42 -1.96 -2.60
C ALA A 162 -15.03 -2.80 -1.48
N GLU A 163 -15.43 -2.15 -0.40
CA GLU A 163 -15.96 -2.83 0.77
C GLU A 163 -17.12 -2.06 1.39
N ARG A 164 -18.14 -2.79 1.83
CA ARG A 164 -19.20 -2.29 2.68
C ARG A 164 -18.87 -2.65 4.14
N ALA A 165 -19.02 -1.70 5.05
CA ALA A 165 -18.83 -1.97 6.48
C ALA A 165 -19.78 -3.07 6.98
N GLU A 166 -19.25 -3.98 7.79
CA GLU A 166 -20.06 -5.03 8.43
C GLU A 166 -21.05 -4.46 9.45
N LYS A 167 -20.71 -3.34 10.07
CA LYS A 167 -21.49 -2.70 11.14
C LYS A 167 -21.96 -1.31 10.72
N ALA A 168 -23.20 -0.99 11.07
CA ALA A 168 -23.80 0.32 10.78
C ALA A 168 -23.33 1.45 11.69
N ASP A 169 -22.72 1.16 12.84
CA ASP A 169 -22.24 2.12 13.83
C ASP A 169 -20.82 2.65 13.53
N VAL A 170 -20.22 2.22 12.43
CA VAL A 170 -18.92 2.70 11.96
C VAL A 170 -19.12 3.99 11.16
N THR A 171 -18.28 5.00 11.39
CA THR A 171 -18.30 6.20 10.57
C THR A 171 -17.62 5.97 9.21
N LEU A 172 -18.03 6.74 8.20
CA LEU A 172 -17.48 6.63 6.84
C LEU A 172 -15.93 6.83 6.80
N PRO A 173 -15.33 7.82 7.49
CA PRO A 173 -13.87 7.95 7.54
C PRO A 173 -13.17 6.78 8.26
N GLN A 174 -13.79 6.22 9.30
CA GLN A 174 -13.24 5.03 9.97
C GLN A 174 -13.22 3.82 9.04
N HIS A 175 -14.28 3.64 8.24
CA HIS A 175 -14.34 2.57 7.27
C HIS A 175 -13.34 2.79 6.13
N ALA A 176 -13.23 4.01 5.60
CA ALA A 176 -12.22 4.35 4.59
C ALA A 176 -10.80 4.01 5.03
N ARG A 177 -10.45 4.33 6.29
CA ARG A 177 -9.14 3.96 6.86
C ARG A 177 -8.92 2.44 6.88
N ARG A 178 -9.93 1.64 7.21
CA ARG A 178 -9.82 0.18 7.17
C ARG A 178 -9.60 -0.33 5.75
N VAL A 179 -10.35 0.20 4.78
CA VAL A 179 -10.20 -0.17 3.37
C VAL A 179 -8.79 0.15 2.89
N VAL A 180 -8.26 1.35 3.17
CA VAL A 180 -6.88 1.71 2.82
C VAL A 180 -5.87 0.78 3.51
N HIS A 181 -6.04 0.49 4.80
CA HIS A 181 -5.19 -0.44 5.55
C HIS A 181 -5.17 -1.83 4.91
N SER A 182 -6.34 -2.41 4.65
CA SER A 182 -6.48 -3.73 4.02
C SER A 182 -5.87 -3.76 2.61
N MET A 183 -6.12 -2.71 1.81
CA MET A 183 -5.60 -2.56 0.46
C MET A 183 -4.06 -2.50 0.45
N VAL A 184 -3.46 -1.68 1.33
CA VAL A 184 -1.99 -1.56 1.44
C VAL A 184 -1.37 -2.82 2.02
N GLY A 185 -2.03 -3.47 2.98
CA GLY A 185 -1.58 -4.75 3.55
C GLY A 185 -1.51 -5.86 2.51
N ALA A 186 -2.54 -5.99 1.68
CA ALA A 186 -2.57 -6.95 0.58
C ALA A 186 -1.50 -6.64 -0.48
N LEU A 187 -1.35 -5.37 -0.86
CA LEU A 187 -0.29 -4.90 -1.76
C LEU A 187 1.11 -5.25 -1.20
N TYR A 188 1.35 -4.99 0.09
CA TYR A 188 2.61 -5.34 0.75
C TYR A 188 2.92 -6.83 0.67
N ALA A 189 1.92 -7.68 0.92
CA ALA A 189 2.07 -9.13 0.83
C ALA A 189 2.47 -9.57 -0.58
N GLU A 190 1.86 -8.99 -1.63
CA GLU A 190 2.18 -9.31 -3.02
C GLU A 190 3.55 -8.77 -3.46
N LEU A 191 3.92 -7.55 -3.06
CA LEU A 191 5.25 -6.99 -3.28
C LEU A 191 6.36 -7.82 -2.61
N LYS A 192 6.09 -8.43 -1.47
CA LYS A 192 7.02 -9.34 -0.79
C LYS A 192 7.23 -10.62 -1.57
N LYS A 193 6.15 -11.22 -2.10
CA LYS A 193 6.23 -12.42 -2.96
C LYS A 193 7.01 -12.14 -4.25
N SER A 194 6.78 -10.98 -4.88
CA SER A 194 7.45 -10.60 -6.13
C SER A 194 8.96 -10.37 -5.98
N ARG A 195 9.48 -10.14 -4.77
CA ARG A 195 10.92 -10.03 -4.48
C ARG A 195 11.64 -11.37 -4.42
N GLN A 196 10.91 -12.45 -4.15
CA GLN A 196 11.45 -13.80 -3.98
C GLN A 196 11.51 -14.59 -5.30
N ARG A 197 10.83 -14.07 -6.33
CA ARG A 197 10.87 -14.61 -7.71
C ARG A 197 11.93 -13.86 -8.54
#